data_0e91b337f5dc17018732ad90fd829f14
#
_entry.id   0e91b337f5dc17018732ad90fd829f14
#
_cell.length_a   1.000
_cell.length_b   1.000
_cell.length_c   1.000
_cell.angle_alpha   90.00
_cell.angle_beta   90.00
_cell.angle_gamma   90.00
#
_symmetry.space_group_name_H-M   'P 1'
#
loop_
_entity.id
_entity.type
_entity.pdbx_description
1 polymer ?
#
loop_
_entity_poly.entity_id
_entity_poly.type
_entity_poly.pdbx_seq_one_letter_code
_entity_poly.pdbx_strand_id
1 'polypeptide(L)'
;MFPEDNALHKTYTFEGKVIVIGAGASGLAAAKILQQNNIDYLILEASNRYGGRLKEDKTLADFPIDLGAEWIHHLPAVLNRLKGKSGDLVDEETVPYNSFYKFDNDFGSSSYGKIFSWLNSSMIRLLFFFRFKFFPEFKFKNSSWFSFVDKNFAKEVKHKIEFNSPVTQINYSKDKVDVVTKSGQVYKADKVLVTASLGILKSEYIHFIPDLSKEKQDAIESLTFMPGFKLVMKFSEKFYSDIIMCKAKTGEKGYYDMAFKKDSKNHILGLLIQGSGVEDFYCLESEEQIVLKALEELDKIYEGKASKTYTGEYVFEDWGRYEFTLGTWIESFQINQSIIQKLNEPLNGKVFFAGELYDLHHQLGVPGAIVSGYHSIDKLLTNL
;
A
#
# COMPACT_ATOMS: atom_id res chain seq x y z
N MET A 1 15.41 -8.87 -8.69
CA MET A 1 16.45 -8.02 -9.31
C MET A 1 16.09 -6.58 -8.96
N PHE A 2 17.01 -5.83 -8.38
CA PHE A 2 16.74 -4.43 -8.01
C PHE A 2 16.87 -3.51 -9.22
N PRO A 3 16.29 -2.28 -9.16
CA PRO A 3 16.29 -1.31 -10.27
C PRO A 3 17.66 -0.92 -10.84
N GLU A 4 18.73 -1.20 -10.10
CA GLU A 4 20.12 -0.91 -10.52
C GLU A 4 20.50 -1.57 -11.85
N ASP A 5 19.86 -2.71 -12.16
CA ASP A 5 20.12 -3.48 -13.38
C ASP A 5 19.01 -3.35 -14.43
N ASN A 6 18.07 -2.42 -14.26
CA ASN A 6 16.87 -2.34 -15.09
C ASN A 6 16.51 -0.93 -15.58
N ALA A 7 15.23 -0.65 -15.76
CA ALA A 7 14.67 0.52 -16.42
C ALA A 7 15.25 1.90 -16.03
N LEU A 8 15.72 2.09 -14.78
CA LEU A 8 16.25 3.39 -14.32
C LEU A 8 17.56 3.80 -15.02
N HIS A 9 18.33 2.83 -15.50
CA HIS A 9 19.65 3.06 -16.11
C HIS A 9 19.68 2.81 -17.61
N LYS A 10 18.55 2.37 -18.19
CA LYS A 10 18.41 2.18 -19.63
C LYS A 10 17.97 3.48 -20.31
N THR A 11 18.39 3.66 -21.53
CA THR A 11 17.86 4.69 -22.43
C THR A 11 16.86 4.05 -23.37
N TYR A 12 15.69 4.66 -23.48
CA TYR A 12 14.60 4.20 -24.34
C TYR A 12 14.30 5.20 -25.43
N THR A 13 13.98 4.69 -26.60
CA THR A 13 13.37 5.45 -27.69
C THR A 13 12.00 4.84 -27.99
N PHE A 14 10.96 5.66 -27.90
CA PHE A 14 9.59 5.25 -28.20
C PHE A 14 8.87 6.41 -28.88
N GLU A 15 8.44 6.19 -30.12
CA GLU A 15 7.66 7.15 -30.89
C GLU A 15 6.17 6.84 -30.71
N GLY A 16 5.56 7.45 -29.71
CA GLY A 16 4.16 7.23 -29.38
C GLY A 16 3.80 7.84 -28.03
N LYS A 17 2.53 7.72 -27.69
CA LYS A 17 1.97 8.21 -26.42
C LYS A 17 1.69 7.05 -25.47
N VAL A 18 2.11 7.20 -24.21
CA VAL A 18 1.79 6.28 -23.13
C VAL A 18 0.76 6.92 -22.19
N ILE A 19 -0.29 6.19 -21.85
CA ILE A 19 -1.19 6.57 -20.74
C ILE A 19 -0.90 5.67 -19.56
N VAL A 20 -0.65 6.28 -18.39
CA VAL A 20 -0.54 5.60 -17.10
C VAL A 20 -1.85 5.81 -16.34
N ILE A 21 -2.51 4.74 -15.96
CA ILE A 21 -3.76 4.77 -15.19
C ILE A 21 -3.43 4.54 -13.72
N GLY A 22 -3.58 5.58 -12.92
CA GLY A 22 -3.26 5.64 -11.50
C GLY A 22 -1.94 6.36 -11.19
N ALA A 23 -1.99 7.31 -10.26
CA ALA A 23 -0.83 8.05 -9.74
C ALA A 23 -0.37 7.52 -8.36
N GLY A 24 -0.45 6.21 -8.13
CA GLY A 24 0.15 5.52 -6.99
C GLY A 24 1.66 5.33 -7.18
N ALA A 25 2.33 4.69 -6.22
CA ALA A 25 3.79 4.47 -6.23
C ALA A 25 4.27 3.81 -7.54
N SER A 26 3.54 2.83 -8.06
CA SER A 26 3.87 2.12 -9.30
C SER A 26 3.77 3.02 -10.53
N GLY A 27 2.65 3.75 -10.68
CA GLY A 27 2.43 4.65 -11.81
C GLY A 27 3.42 5.83 -11.82
N LEU A 28 3.71 6.41 -10.64
CA LEU A 28 4.71 7.49 -10.50
C LEU A 28 6.12 7.01 -10.83
N ALA A 29 6.48 5.78 -10.42
CA ALA A 29 7.78 5.19 -10.74
C ALA A 29 7.93 4.93 -12.25
N ALA A 30 6.89 4.39 -12.90
CA ALA A 30 6.86 4.21 -14.35
C ALA A 30 6.95 5.56 -15.10
N ALA A 31 6.18 6.56 -14.65
CA ALA A 31 6.17 7.89 -15.26
C ALA A 31 7.53 8.58 -15.17
N LYS A 32 8.30 8.35 -14.09
CA LYS A 32 9.67 8.84 -13.97
C LYS A 32 10.56 8.34 -15.10
N ILE A 33 10.46 7.07 -15.48
CA ILE A 33 11.21 6.52 -16.62
C ILE A 33 10.79 7.19 -17.94
N LEU A 34 9.49 7.37 -18.16
CA LEU A 34 8.98 8.07 -19.35
C LEU A 34 9.51 9.50 -19.43
N GLN A 35 9.47 10.24 -18.30
CA GLN A 35 9.99 11.60 -18.19
C GLN A 35 11.50 11.68 -18.49
N GLN A 36 12.29 10.78 -17.91
CA GLN A 36 13.75 10.74 -18.10
C GLN A 36 14.15 10.47 -19.55
N ASN A 37 13.30 9.78 -20.32
CA ASN A 37 13.55 9.45 -21.72
C ASN A 37 12.79 10.36 -22.71
N ASN A 38 12.15 11.45 -22.23
CA ASN A 38 11.37 12.38 -23.05
C ASN A 38 10.28 11.71 -23.90
N ILE A 39 9.68 10.63 -23.40
CA ILE A 39 8.57 9.93 -24.05
C ILE A 39 7.28 10.69 -23.73
N ASP A 40 6.38 10.87 -24.71
CA ASP A 40 5.08 11.51 -24.46
C ASP A 40 4.19 10.62 -23.60
N TYR A 41 3.70 11.18 -22.49
CA TYR A 41 2.83 10.46 -21.58
C TYR A 41 1.82 11.37 -20.86
N LEU A 42 0.78 10.73 -20.32
CA LEU A 42 -0.21 11.33 -19.44
C LEU A 42 -0.52 10.35 -18.31
N ILE A 43 -0.71 10.86 -17.10
CA ILE A 43 -1.18 10.06 -15.96
C ILE A 43 -2.64 10.43 -15.69
N LEU A 44 -3.55 9.46 -15.70
CA LEU A 44 -4.95 9.64 -15.33
C LEU A 44 -5.14 9.12 -13.90
N GLU A 45 -5.45 10.02 -12.97
CA GLU A 45 -5.69 9.70 -11.57
C GLU A 45 -7.17 9.88 -11.23
N ALA A 46 -7.76 8.87 -10.64
CA ALA A 46 -9.19 8.85 -10.32
C ALA A 46 -9.59 9.88 -9.26
N SER A 47 -8.73 10.07 -8.26
CA SER A 47 -8.96 10.97 -7.13
C SER A 47 -8.42 12.39 -7.38
N ASN A 48 -8.57 13.25 -6.40
CA ASN A 48 -8.04 14.62 -6.40
C ASN A 48 -6.59 14.71 -5.88
N ARG A 49 -5.93 13.58 -5.60
CA ARG A 49 -4.56 13.50 -5.08
C ARG A 49 -3.79 12.33 -5.70
N TYR A 50 -2.47 12.43 -5.75
CA TYR A 50 -1.60 11.30 -6.06
C TYR A 50 -1.19 10.52 -4.79
N GLY A 51 -0.49 9.41 -4.97
CA GLY A 51 0.03 8.55 -3.92
C GLY A 51 -0.74 7.24 -3.77
N GLY A 52 -2.01 7.16 -4.22
CA GLY A 52 -2.83 5.96 -4.04
C GLY A 52 -3.00 5.61 -2.57
N ARG A 53 -2.62 4.40 -2.15
CA ARG A 53 -2.63 3.96 -0.74
C ARG A 53 -1.46 4.50 0.10
N LEU A 54 -0.72 5.48 -0.40
CA LEU A 54 0.19 6.32 0.37
C LEU A 54 -0.52 7.63 0.68
N LYS A 55 -0.68 7.92 1.94
CA LYS A 55 -1.29 9.16 2.45
C LYS A 55 -0.66 9.47 3.78
N GLU A 56 -0.36 10.75 4.04
CA GLU A 56 0.17 11.18 5.31
C GLU A 56 -0.73 12.26 5.95
N ASP A 57 -0.77 12.28 7.27
CA ASP A 57 -1.28 13.38 8.07
C ASP A 57 -0.11 14.10 8.75
N LYS A 58 -0.18 15.42 8.81
CA LYS A 58 0.79 16.32 9.48
C LYS A 58 0.14 17.22 10.51
N THR A 59 -1.10 16.96 10.87
CA THR A 59 -1.88 17.83 11.76
C THR A 59 -2.00 17.28 13.17
N LEU A 60 -2.06 15.95 13.31
CA LEU A 60 -2.30 15.30 14.60
C LEU A 60 -1.04 15.26 15.49
N ALA A 61 0.17 15.19 14.88
CA ALA A 61 1.43 15.11 15.60
C ALA A 61 2.50 16.02 14.97
N ASP A 62 3.63 16.19 15.68
CA ASP A 62 4.82 16.92 15.22
C ASP A 62 5.71 16.13 14.26
N PHE A 63 5.25 14.97 13.80
CA PHE A 63 5.87 14.14 12.78
C PHE A 63 4.83 13.64 11.77
N PRO A 64 5.22 13.30 10.53
CA PRO A 64 4.29 12.75 9.55
C PRO A 64 3.74 11.38 10.00
N ILE A 65 2.43 11.23 9.92
CA ILE A 65 1.71 10.00 10.22
C ILE A 65 1.31 9.33 8.91
N ASP A 66 1.80 8.14 8.65
CA ASP A 66 1.36 7.33 7.51
C ASP A 66 -0.05 6.76 7.75
N LEU A 67 -1.02 7.21 6.97
CA LEU A 67 -2.40 6.69 6.99
C LEU A 67 -2.59 5.47 6.07
N GLY A 68 -1.62 5.17 5.23
CA GLY A 68 -1.55 3.97 4.38
C GLY A 68 -0.38 3.07 4.77
N ALA A 69 0.42 2.68 3.78
CA ALA A 69 1.65 1.92 4.02
C ALA A 69 2.61 2.71 4.92
N GLU A 70 3.18 2.05 5.89
CA GLU A 70 4.04 2.66 6.91
C GLU A 70 5.35 1.88 7.14
N TRP A 71 5.25 0.54 7.13
CA TRP A 71 6.38 -0.33 7.47
C TRP A 71 7.35 -0.49 6.30
N ILE A 72 8.64 -0.54 6.63
CA ILE A 72 9.73 -0.90 5.72
C ILE A 72 10.14 -2.32 6.08
N HIS A 73 9.57 -3.30 5.38
CA HIS A 73 9.75 -4.74 5.62
C HIS A 73 11.12 -5.27 5.15
N HIS A 74 12.01 -4.38 4.74
CA HIS A 74 13.34 -4.68 4.22
C HIS A 74 14.38 -3.86 4.96
N LEU A 75 15.67 -4.21 4.79
CA LEU A 75 16.75 -3.35 5.26
C LEU A 75 16.64 -1.95 4.63
N PRO A 76 16.91 -0.87 5.36
CA PRO A 76 16.74 0.51 4.88
C PRO A 76 17.49 0.83 3.56
N ALA A 77 18.56 0.09 3.25
CA ALA A 77 19.28 0.19 1.97
C ALA A 77 18.36 0.01 0.74
N VAL A 78 17.18 -0.64 0.88
CA VAL A 78 16.17 -0.73 -0.20
C VAL A 78 15.75 0.65 -0.69
N LEU A 79 15.67 1.65 0.18
CA LEU A 79 15.27 3.01 -0.18
C LEU A 79 16.20 3.64 -1.23
N ASN A 80 17.52 3.43 -1.09
CA ASN A 80 18.48 3.93 -2.09
C ASN A 80 18.36 3.15 -3.40
N ARG A 81 18.20 1.83 -3.35
CA ARG A 81 18.03 1.00 -4.55
C ARG A 81 16.78 1.38 -5.34
N LEU A 82 15.67 1.67 -4.65
CA LEU A 82 14.44 2.15 -5.30
C LEU A 82 14.66 3.47 -6.09
N LYS A 83 15.62 4.29 -5.68
CA LYS A 83 15.99 5.53 -6.38
C LYS A 83 17.04 5.33 -7.47
N GLY A 84 17.54 4.11 -7.66
CA GLY A 84 18.61 3.81 -8.60
C GLY A 84 20.01 4.19 -8.10
N LYS A 85 20.21 4.27 -6.78
CA LYS A 85 21.52 4.50 -6.17
C LYS A 85 22.13 3.19 -5.71
N SER A 86 23.38 2.93 -6.06
CA SER A 86 24.14 1.79 -5.54
C SER A 86 24.64 2.04 -4.10
N GLY A 87 24.80 0.96 -3.33
CA GLY A 87 25.38 0.98 -1.98
C GLY A 87 24.35 0.99 -0.85
N ASP A 88 24.87 0.93 0.38
CA ASP A 88 24.06 0.78 1.60
C ASP A 88 23.74 2.11 2.31
N LEU A 89 24.21 3.25 1.76
CA LEU A 89 23.92 4.57 2.32
C LEU A 89 22.45 4.92 2.14
N VAL A 90 21.80 5.30 3.23
CA VAL A 90 20.38 5.68 3.27
C VAL A 90 20.28 7.17 3.50
N ASP A 91 19.61 7.88 2.57
CA ASP A 91 19.40 9.33 2.69
C ASP A 91 18.28 9.68 3.70
N GLU A 92 17.42 8.72 4.02
CA GLU A 92 16.29 8.90 4.92
C GLU A 92 16.59 8.23 6.27
N GLU A 93 16.39 8.96 7.36
CA GLU A 93 16.56 8.41 8.71
C GLU A 93 15.41 7.43 9.01
N THR A 94 15.79 6.22 9.43
CA THR A 94 14.85 5.15 9.80
C THR A 94 15.11 4.66 11.21
N VAL A 95 14.06 4.13 11.85
CA VAL A 95 14.17 3.51 13.18
C VAL A 95 13.75 2.04 13.10
N PRO A 96 14.50 1.13 13.73
CA PRO A 96 14.07 -0.25 13.86
C PRO A 96 12.89 -0.32 14.84
N TYR A 97 11.81 -0.95 14.40
CA TYR A 97 10.62 -1.16 15.21
C TYR A 97 10.64 -2.58 15.82
N ASN A 98 11.59 -2.81 16.68
CA ASN A 98 11.72 -4.03 17.47
C ASN A 98 11.27 -3.73 18.90
N SER A 99 10.09 -4.15 19.27
CA SER A 99 9.47 -3.75 20.53
C SER A 99 8.83 -4.90 21.30
N PHE A 100 8.35 -4.58 22.50
CA PHE A 100 7.64 -5.52 23.35
C PHE A 100 6.17 -5.59 22.95
N TYR A 101 5.61 -6.80 22.98
CA TYR A 101 4.24 -7.09 22.61
C TYR A 101 3.38 -7.29 23.85
N LYS A 102 2.16 -6.77 23.81
CA LYS A 102 1.05 -7.22 24.64
C LYS A 102 0.04 -7.93 23.75
N PHE A 103 -0.44 -9.06 24.21
CA PHE A 103 -1.53 -9.79 23.57
C PHE A 103 -2.81 -9.52 24.36
N ASP A 104 -3.93 -9.32 23.66
CA ASP A 104 -5.22 -9.33 24.33
C ASP A 104 -5.60 -10.75 24.80
N ASN A 105 -6.61 -10.85 25.65
CA ASN A 105 -7.00 -12.13 26.26
C ASN A 105 -7.52 -13.14 25.22
N ASP A 106 -7.95 -12.66 24.05
CA ASP A 106 -8.54 -13.45 22.97
C ASP A 106 -7.56 -13.78 21.84
N PHE A 107 -6.30 -13.33 21.93
CA PHE A 107 -5.30 -13.53 20.86
C PHE A 107 -5.16 -15.00 20.45
N GLY A 108 -5.26 -15.94 21.39
CA GLY A 108 -5.15 -17.37 21.10
C GLY A 108 -6.19 -17.93 20.12
N SER A 109 -7.30 -17.22 19.89
CA SER A 109 -8.33 -17.61 18.91
C SER A 109 -8.17 -16.92 17.53
N SER A 110 -7.18 -16.04 17.36
CA SER A 110 -6.82 -15.42 16.09
C SER A 110 -6.21 -16.43 15.11
N SER A 111 -6.03 -16.04 13.84
CA SER A 111 -5.32 -16.86 12.85
C SER A 111 -3.90 -17.20 13.30
N TYR A 112 -3.17 -16.23 13.84
CA TYR A 112 -1.87 -16.48 14.45
C TYR A 112 -1.97 -17.32 15.72
N GLY A 113 -2.98 -17.10 16.56
CA GLY A 113 -3.24 -17.87 17.75
C GLY A 113 -3.56 -19.35 17.46
N LYS A 114 -4.24 -19.67 16.35
CA LYS A 114 -4.48 -21.05 15.92
C LYS A 114 -3.20 -21.79 15.53
N ILE A 115 -2.29 -21.09 14.82
CA ILE A 115 -0.97 -21.66 14.45
C ILE A 115 -0.14 -21.94 15.71
N PHE A 116 -0.25 -21.10 16.73
CA PHE A 116 0.53 -21.18 17.95
C PHE A 116 -0.28 -21.59 19.19
N SER A 117 -1.52 -22.12 19.00
CA SER A 117 -2.43 -22.46 20.10
C SER A 117 -1.88 -23.52 21.07
N TRP A 118 -0.87 -24.28 20.64
CA TRP A 118 -0.15 -25.26 21.47
C TRP A 118 1.00 -24.62 22.29
N LEU A 119 1.34 -23.33 22.01
CA LEU A 119 2.36 -22.60 22.74
C LEU A 119 1.73 -21.76 23.85
N ASN A 120 2.41 -21.66 24.99
CA ASN A 120 2.03 -20.68 26.00
C ASN A 120 2.42 -19.26 25.57
N SER A 121 1.83 -18.25 26.22
CA SER A 121 2.05 -16.84 25.88
C SER A 121 3.52 -16.42 25.94
N SER A 122 4.33 -17.04 26.80
CA SER A 122 5.78 -16.79 26.91
C SER A 122 6.54 -17.30 25.70
N MET A 123 6.16 -18.48 25.18
CA MET A 123 6.77 -19.04 23.97
C MET A 123 6.38 -18.25 22.72
N ILE A 124 5.13 -17.80 22.63
CA ILE A 124 4.68 -16.93 21.55
C ILE A 124 5.50 -15.63 21.55
N ARG A 125 5.66 -14.98 22.71
CA ARG A 125 6.52 -13.80 22.87
C ARG A 125 7.96 -14.05 22.43
N LEU A 126 8.53 -15.19 22.78
CA LEU A 126 9.88 -15.58 22.41
C LEU A 126 10.02 -15.77 20.89
N LEU A 127 9.03 -16.41 20.23
CA LEU A 127 9.03 -16.57 18.78
C LEU A 127 8.93 -15.23 18.06
N PHE A 128 8.05 -14.31 18.49
CA PHE A 128 7.98 -12.97 17.95
C PHE A 128 9.27 -12.19 18.22
N PHE A 129 9.89 -12.31 19.40
CA PHE A 129 11.20 -11.71 19.68
C PHE A 129 12.27 -12.20 18.68
N PHE A 130 12.36 -13.51 18.43
CA PHE A 130 13.27 -14.05 17.43
C PHE A 130 12.91 -13.58 16.01
N ARG A 131 11.61 -13.55 15.64
CA ARG A 131 11.14 -13.06 14.36
C ARG A 131 11.67 -11.63 14.08
N PHE A 132 11.51 -10.71 15.03
CA PHE A 132 11.97 -9.33 14.86
C PHE A 132 13.48 -9.15 14.99
N LYS A 133 14.15 -10.02 15.74
CA LYS A 133 15.61 -10.01 15.79
C LYS A 133 16.26 -10.40 14.46
N PHE A 134 15.69 -11.37 13.77
CA PHE A 134 16.22 -11.88 12.48
C PHE A 134 15.60 -11.20 11.24
N PHE A 135 14.41 -10.63 11.38
CA PHE A 135 13.69 -9.92 10.32
C PHE A 135 13.21 -8.57 10.86
N PRO A 136 14.11 -7.60 11.03
CA PRO A 136 13.76 -6.32 11.62
C PRO A 136 12.79 -5.57 10.71
N GLU A 137 11.77 -4.97 11.33
CA GLU A 137 10.87 -4.02 10.69
C GLU A 137 11.41 -2.61 10.95
N PHE A 138 11.28 -1.74 9.97
CA PHE A 138 11.72 -0.35 10.09
C PHE A 138 10.57 0.61 9.79
N LYS A 139 10.70 1.84 10.27
CA LYS A 139 9.83 2.97 9.94
C LYS A 139 10.67 4.20 9.68
N PHE A 140 10.16 5.15 8.93
CA PHE A 140 10.78 6.47 8.84
C PHE A 140 10.75 7.16 10.20
N LYS A 141 11.84 7.81 10.59
CA LYS A 141 11.90 8.59 11.83
C LYS A 141 11.14 9.91 11.70
N ASN A 142 11.47 10.72 10.68
CA ASN A 142 10.95 12.07 10.47
C ASN A 142 10.31 12.26 9.09
N SER A 143 10.04 11.17 8.39
CA SER A 143 9.46 11.14 7.04
C SER A 143 8.32 10.12 6.98
N SER A 144 7.77 9.90 5.79
CA SER A 144 6.72 8.93 5.48
C SER A 144 6.98 8.27 4.13
N TRP A 145 6.30 7.18 3.82
CA TRP A 145 6.31 6.62 2.47
C TRP A 145 5.75 7.59 1.44
N PHE A 146 4.72 8.38 1.80
CA PHE A 146 4.20 9.40 0.91
C PHE A 146 5.26 10.46 0.59
N SER A 147 5.91 11.03 1.62
CA SER A 147 6.98 12.00 1.45
C SER A 147 8.16 11.45 0.65
N PHE A 148 8.53 10.17 0.86
CA PHE A 148 9.58 9.51 0.08
C PHE A 148 9.21 9.41 -1.41
N VAL A 149 7.98 9.00 -1.72
CA VAL A 149 7.50 8.86 -3.11
C VAL A 149 7.32 10.24 -3.76
N ASP A 150 6.80 11.23 -3.02
CA ASP A 150 6.69 12.60 -3.52
C ASP A 150 8.05 13.16 -3.95
N LYS A 151 9.03 13.11 -3.04
CA LYS A 151 10.38 13.64 -3.27
C LYS A 151 11.11 12.97 -4.44
N ASN A 152 11.00 11.65 -4.55
CA ASN A 152 11.84 10.87 -5.46
C ASN A 152 11.17 10.51 -6.80
N PHE A 153 9.84 10.61 -6.89
CA PHE A 153 9.09 10.22 -8.09
C PHE A 153 8.10 11.27 -8.53
N ALA A 154 7.17 11.71 -7.65
CA ALA A 154 6.08 12.60 -8.05
C ALA A 154 6.56 13.99 -8.44
N LYS A 155 7.56 14.54 -7.77
CA LYS A 155 8.05 15.91 -7.98
C LYS A 155 8.34 16.22 -9.45
N GLU A 156 8.90 15.27 -10.19
CA GLU A 156 9.28 15.45 -11.60
C GLU A 156 8.11 15.24 -12.57
N VAL A 157 7.08 14.47 -12.19
CA VAL A 157 6.03 14.00 -13.10
C VAL A 157 4.62 14.53 -12.77
N LYS A 158 4.42 15.16 -11.61
CA LYS A 158 3.10 15.61 -11.15
C LYS A 158 2.40 16.60 -12.09
N HIS A 159 3.15 17.33 -12.91
CA HIS A 159 2.61 18.25 -13.90
C HIS A 159 1.93 17.52 -15.09
N LYS A 160 2.10 16.22 -15.20
CA LYS A 160 1.47 15.32 -16.18
C LYS A 160 0.31 14.52 -15.59
N ILE A 161 -0.12 14.81 -14.37
CA ILE A 161 -1.26 14.12 -13.74
C ILE A 161 -2.54 14.91 -14.04
N GLU A 162 -3.52 14.22 -14.60
CA GLU A 162 -4.88 14.69 -14.72
C GLU A 162 -5.71 14.01 -13.62
N PHE A 163 -6.07 14.81 -12.61
CA PHE A 163 -6.85 14.38 -11.46
C PHE A 163 -8.35 14.30 -11.78
N ASN A 164 -9.11 13.66 -10.88
CA ASN A 164 -10.57 13.48 -11.02
C ASN A 164 -10.96 12.84 -12.36
N SER A 165 -10.10 11.95 -12.85
CA SER A 165 -10.21 11.32 -14.16
C SER A 165 -10.31 9.79 -14.03
N PRO A 166 -11.33 9.26 -13.29
CA PRO A 166 -11.50 7.83 -13.11
C PRO A 166 -11.79 7.14 -14.44
N VAL A 167 -10.91 6.24 -14.83
CA VAL A 167 -11.03 5.45 -16.06
C VAL A 167 -12.06 4.35 -15.85
N THR A 168 -13.02 4.25 -16.80
CA THR A 168 -14.09 3.25 -16.78
C THR A 168 -14.02 2.28 -17.94
N GLN A 169 -13.26 2.59 -19.01
CA GLN A 169 -13.13 1.68 -20.14
C GLN A 169 -11.74 1.79 -20.80
N ILE A 170 -11.23 0.66 -21.22
CA ILE A 170 -9.98 0.54 -21.99
C ILE A 170 -10.27 -0.31 -23.22
N ASN A 171 -10.35 0.33 -24.40
CA ASN A 171 -10.56 -0.38 -25.66
C ASN A 171 -9.26 -0.49 -26.46
N TYR A 172 -8.71 -1.70 -26.50
CA TYR A 172 -7.46 -2.03 -27.18
C TYR A 172 -7.65 -2.88 -28.45
N SER A 173 -8.90 -2.98 -28.94
CA SER A 173 -9.22 -3.72 -30.19
C SER A 173 -8.74 -3.03 -31.46
N LYS A 174 -8.50 -1.71 -31.40
CA LYS A 174 -8.07 -0.85 -32.50
C LYS A 174 -6.56 -0.69 -32.53
N ASP A 175 -6.05 0.01 -33.52
CA ASP A 175 -4.62 0.33 -33.65
C ASP A 175 -4.11 1.08 -32.42
N LYS A 176 -4.77 2.19 -32.04
CA LYS A 176 -4.54 2.88 -30.77
C LYS A 176 -5.53 2.42 -29.71
N VAL A 177 -5.10 2.50 -28.45
CA VAL A 177 -5.95 2.24 -27.29
C VAL A 177 -6.81 3.48 -27.00
N ASP A 178 -8.13 3.30 -26.93
CA ASP A 178 -9.04 4.31 -26.43
C ASP A 178 -9.24 4.10 -24.92
N VAL A 179 -8.89 5.11 -24.12
CA VAL A 179 -9.10 5.13 -22.66
C VAL A 179 -10.22 6.12 -22.36
N VAL A 180 -11.30 5.65 -21.75
CA VAL A 180 -12.50 6.43 -21.47
C VAL A 180 -12.65 6.65 -19.97
N THR A 181 -12.86 7.88 -19.56
CA THR A 181 -13.14 8.23 -18.17
C THR A 181 -14.64 8.27 -17.86
N LYS A 182 -14.99 8.30 -16.59
CA LYS A 182 -16.39 8.40 -16.10
C LYS A 182 -17.12 9.64 -16.64
N SER A 183 -16.40 10.71 -16.96
CA SER A 183 -16.98 11.92 -17.59
C SER A 183 -17.29 11.74 -19.07
N GLY A 184 -16.91 10.62 -19.69
CA GLY A 184 -17.05 10.38 -21.13
C GLY A 184 -15.89 10.92 -21.96
N GLN A 185 -14.87 11.54 -21.35
CA GLN A 185 -13.66 11.98 -22.06
C GLN A 185 -12.90 10.77 -22.59
N VAL A 186 -12.48 10.83 -23.86
CA VAL A 186 -11.71 9.77 -24.53
C VAL A 186 -10.28 10.25 -24.77
N TYR A 187 -9.33 9.46 -24.31
CA TYR A 187 -7.90 9.64 -24.55
C TYR A 187 -7.38 8.53 -25.44
N LYS A 188 -6.50 8.87 -26.37
CA LYS A 188 -5.87 7.90 -27.28
C LYS A 188 -4.40 7.74 -26.95
N ALA A 189 -3.95 6.48 -26.90
CA ALA A 189 -2.55 6.15 -26.65
C ALA A 189 -2.08 4.97 -27.52
N ASP A 190 -0.78 4.86 -27.72
CA ASP A 190 -0.16 3.70 -28.37
C ASP A 190 0.00 2.55 -27.38
N LYS A 191 0.29 2.87 -26.12
CA LYS A 191 0.43 1.93 -25.00
C LYS A 191 -0.26 2.46 -23.74
N VAL A 192 -0.72 1.55 -22.90
CA VAL A 192 -1.36 1.87 -21.62
C VAL A 192 -0.73 1.02 -20.51
N LEU A 193 -0.41 1.66 -19.39
CA LEU A 193 -0.01 0.98 -18.16
C LEU A 193 -1.13 1.14 -17.11
N VAL A 194 -1.72 0.04 -16.69
CA VAL A 194 -2.76 -0.01 -15.66
C VAL A 194 -2.11 -0.27 -14.31
N THR A 195 -2.29 0.65 -13.36
CA THR A 195 -1.79 0.52 -11.99
C THR A 195 -2.92 0.54 -10.95
N ALA A 196 -4.13 0.21 -11.38
CA ALA A 196 -5.31 0.10 -10.53
C ALA A 196 -5.14 -1.03 -9.50
N SER A 197 -5.75 -0.86 -8.32
CA SER A 197 -5.76 -1.89 -7.27
C SER A 197 -6.50 -3.15 -7.69
N LEU A 198 -6.21 -4.26 -7.00
CA LEU A 198 -6.97 -5.49 -7.22
C LEU A 198 -8.48 -5.30 -6.97
N GLY A 199 -8.86 -4.49 -5.98
CA GLY A 199 -10.26 -4.18 -5.70
C GLY A 199 -10.97 -3.55 -6.91
N ILE A 200 -10.31 -2.64 -7.60
CA ILE A 200 -10.84 -2.01 -8.83
C ILE A 200 -10.91 -3.01 -9.99
N LEU A 201 -9.93 -3.90 -10.13
CA LEU A 201 -9.97 -4.93 -11.18
C LEU A 201 -11.08 -5.97 -10.92
N LYS A 202 -11.33 -6.34 -9.66
CA LYS A 202 -12.40 -7.27 -9.25
C LYS A 202 -13.80 -6.66 -9.32
N SER A 203 -13.93 -5.35 -9.13
CA SER A 203 -15.23 -4.66 -9.16
C SER A 203 -15.77 -4.41 -10.57
N GLU A 204 -15.01 -4.80 -11.60
CA GLU A 204 -15.34 -4.51 -13.00
C GLU A 204 -15.56 -3.01 -13.28
N TYR A 205 -15.02 -2.14 -12.43
CA TYR A 205 -15.11 -0.68 -12.61
C TYR A 205 -14.48 -0.24 -13.94
N ILE A 206 -13.44 -0.96 -14.40
CA ILE A 206 -12.79 -0.73 -15.68
C ILE A 206 -13.19 -1.85 -16.65
N HIS A 207 -13.97 -1.51 -17.67
CA HIS A 207 -14.35 -2.43 -18.74
C HIS A 207 -13.24 -2.53 -19.78
N PHE A 208 -12.73 -3.73 -20.03
CA PHE A 208 -11.75 -4.00 -21.06
C PHE A 208 -12.43 -4.47 -22.35
N ILE A 209 -12.02 -3.91 -23.50
CA ILE A 209 -12.54 -4.30 -24.81
C ILE A 209 -11.36 -4.61 -25.76
N PRO A 210 -11.17 -5.87 -26.18
CA PRO A 210 -11.89 -7.09 -25.77
C PRO A 210 -11.81 -7.39 -24.26
N ASP A 211 -12.64 -8.30 -23.77
CA ASP A 211 -12.58 -8.77 -22.39
C ASP A 211 -11.20 -9.35 -22.04
N LEU A 212 -10.84 -9.33 -20.77
CA LEU A 212 -9.65 -10.00 -20.24
C LEU A 212 -9.71 -11.50 -20.58
N SER A 213 -8.56 -12.13 -20.84
CA SER A 213 -8.51 -13.58 -21.02
C SER A 213 -9.04 -14.30 -19.76
N LYS A 214 -9.59 -15.50 -19.97
CA LYS A 214 -10.12 -16.31 -18.87
C LYS A 214 -9.05 -16.59 -17.81
N GLU A 215 -7.82 -16.84 -18.23
CA GLU A 215 -6.68 -17.10 -17.34
C GLU A 215 -6.35 -15.88 -16.46
N LYS A 216 -6.44 -14.65 -17.01
CA LYS A 216 -6.21 -13.42 -16.25
C LYS A 216 -7.37 -13.14 -15.31
N GLN A 217 -8.62 -13.33 -15.74
CA GLN A 217 -9.81 -13.20 -14.88
C GLN A 217 -9.73 -14.18 -13.70
N ASP A 218 -9.44 -15.46 -13.95
CA ASP A 218 -9.30 -16.46 -12.91
C ASP A 218 -8.17 -16.13 -11.92
N ALA A 219 -7.05 -15.57 -12.40
CA ALA A 219 -5.97 -15.13 -11.55
C ALA A 219 -6.40 -13.95 -10.64
N ILE A 220 -7.13 -12.96 -11.17
CA ILE A 220 -7.70 -11.84 -10.41
C ILE A 220 -8.68 -12.37 -9.36
N GLU A 221 -9.62 -13.25 -9.76
CA GLU A 221 -10.65 -13.78 -8.87
C GLU A 221 -10.09 -14.70 -7.77
N SER A 222 -9.00 -15.41 -8.03
CA SER A 222 -8.38 -16.31 -7.05
C SER A 222 -7.77 -15.59 -5.84
N LEU A 223 -7.55 -14.28 -5.92
CA LEU A 223 -6.93 -13.49 -4.85
C LEU A 223 -7.99 -12.83 -3.97
N THR A 224 -7.84 -12.95 -2.66
CA THR A 224 -8.70 -12.27 -1.69
C THR A 224 -8.11 -10.90 -1.36
N PHE A 225 -8.75 -9.83 -1.82
CA PHE A 225 -8.37 -8.46 -1.46
C PHE A 225 -9.14 -8.04 -0.22
N MET A 226 -8.43 -7.75 0.87
CA MET A 226 -9.07 -7.60 2.17
C MET A 226 -9.50 -6.15 2.43
N PRO A 227 -10.68 -5.95 3.04
CA PRO A 227 -11.06 -4.66 3.58
C PRO A 227 -10.15 -4.30 4.76
N GLY A 228 -10.06 -3.01 5.07
CA GLY A 228 -9.28 -2.55 6.22
C GLY A 228 -9.21 -1.05 6.32
N PHE A 229 -8.89 -0.58 7.51
CA PHE A 229 -8.73 0.83 7.81
C PHE A 229 -7.58 1.07 8.78
N LYS A 230 -7.19 2.33 8.87
CA LYS A 230 -6.29 2.82 9.91
C LYS A 230 -6.99 3.93 10.69
N LEU A 231 -7.01 3.79 12.02
CA LEU A 231 -7.43 4.81 12.96
C LEU A 231 -6.22 5.21 13.80
N VAL A 232 -5.97 6.50 13.92
CA VAL A 232 -4.86 7.04 14.73
C VAL A 232 -5.43 7.99 15.77
N MET A 233 -5.12 7.75 17.03
CA MET A 233 -5.66 8.48 18.18
C MET A 233 -4.54 9.11 18.99
N LYS A 234 -4.77 10.32 19.51
CA LYS A 234 -3.86 11.05 20.37
C LYS A 234 -4.27 10.99 21.82
N PHE A 235 -3.29 10.81 22.69
CA PHE A 235 -3.50 10.70 24.15
C PHE A 235 -2.65 11.73 24.90
N SER A 236 -3.08 12.11 26.10
CA SER A 236 -2.35 13.06 26.96
C SER A 236 -1.13 12.43 27.64
N GLU A 237 -1.13 11.10 27.79
CA GLU A 237 0.01 10.33 28.33
C GLU A 237 0.11 8.94 27.69
N LYS A 238 1.31 8.34 27.73
CA LYS A 238 1.53 6.97 27.26
C LYS A 238 1.14 5.97 28.36
N PHE A 239 0.05 5.26 28.17
CA PHE A 239 -0.40 4.17 29.05
C PHE A 239 -0.26 2.78 28.42
N TYR A 240 0.07 2.72 27.14
CA TYR A 240 0.00 1.54 26.30
C TYR A 240 1.38 0.92 26.03
N SER A 241 1.37 -0.35 25.68
CA SER A 241 2.54 -1.06 25.15
C SER A 241 2.83 -0.64 23.70
N ASP A 242 4.07 -0.78 23.26
CA ASP A 242 4.46 -0.34 21.92
C ASP A 242 3.74 -1.09 20.81
N ILE A 243 3.36 -2.36 21.03
CA ILE A 243 2.51 -3.15 20.13
C ILE A 243 1.51 -3.97 20.96
N ILE A 244 0.26 -3.97 20.52
CA ILE A 244 -0.84 -4.74 21.11
C ILE A 244 -1.45 -5.58 19.99
N MET A 245 -1.22 -6.89 20.02
CA MET A 245 -1.81 -7.82 19.03
C MET A 245 -3.21 -8.23 19.50
N CYS A 246 -4.17 -8.07 18.62
CA CYS A 246 -5.57 -8.36 18.87
C CYS A 246 -6.06 -9.56 18.05
N LYS A 247 -7.19 -10.13 18.46
CA LYS A 247 -7.85 -11.23 17.77
C LYS A 247 -8.36 -10.82 16.39
N ALA A 248 -8.08 -11.62 15.38
CA ALA A 248 -8.71 -11.58 14.07
C ALA A 248 -8.85 -13.00 13.52
N LYS A 249 -9.96 -13.34 12.84
CA LYS A 249 -10.14 -14.65 12.20
C LYS A 249 -9.30 -14.76 10.93
N THR A 250 -9.27 -13.70 10.15
CA THR A 250 -8.44 -13.53 8.94
C THR A 250 -7.81 -12.16 8.96
N GLY A 251 -6.67 -11.98 8.30
CA GLY A 251 -5.96 -10.72 8.28
C GLY A 251 -5.30 -10.36 9.61
N GLU A 252 -5.23 -9.09 9.91
CA GLU A 252 -4.51 -8.54 11.04
C GLU A 252 -5.34 -7.49 11.78
N LYS A 253 -5.18 -7.44 13.11
CA LYS A 253 -5.69 -6.39 13.97
C LYS A 253 -4.66 -6.09 15.06
N GLY A 254 -4.24 -4.85 15.17
CA GLY A 254 -3.29 -4.47 16.19
C GLY A 254 -3.21 -2.97 16.43
N TYR A 255 -2.96 -2.61 17.68
CA TYR A 255 -2.60 -1.25 18.05
C TYR A 255 -1.09 -1.15 18.17
N TYR A 256 -0.52 0.00 17.82
CA TYR A 256 0.92 0.22 17.92
C TYR A 256 1.27 1.69 18.12
N ASP A 257 2.35 1.94 18.86
CA ASP A 257 2.87 3.27 19.14
C ASP A 257 3.49 3.88 17.88
N MET A 258 2.85 4.88 17.31
CA MET A 258 3.36 5.56 16.11
C MET A 258 4.49 6.54 16.43
N ALA A 259 4.62 6.98 17.68
CA ALA A 259 5.70 7.83 18.16
C ALA A 259 6.94 7.06 18.63
N PHE A 260 6.92 5.71 18.56
CA PHE A 260 8.02 4.86 19.02
C PHE A 260 9.35 5.25 18.38
N LYS A 261 10.34 5.59 19.23
CA LYS A 261 11.70 6.06 18.83
C LYS A 261 11.73 7.29 17.92
N LYS A 262 10.63 8.04 17.83
CA LYS A 262 10.64 9.36 17.21
C LYS A 262 11.01 10.44 18.24
N ASP A 263 11.57 11.56 17.77
CA ASP A 263 11.88 12.71 18.63
C ASP A 263 10.61 13.54 18.85
N SER A 264 9.63 12.96 19.54
CA SER A 264 8.32 13.54 19.75
C SER A 264 7.86 13.39 21.20
N LYS A 265 7.09 14.37 21.68
CA LYS A 265 6.39 14.31 22.96
C LYS A 265 4.91 13.90 22.82
N ASN A 266 4.45 13.67 21.60
CA ASN A 266 3.08 13.23 21.35
C ASN A 266 2.94 11.74 21.67
N HIS A 267 1.82 11.37 22.25
CA HIS A 267 1.44 9.98 22.52
C HIS A 267 0.40 9.56 21.49
N ILE A 268 0.85 8.89 20.43
CA ILE A 268 0.05 8.55 19.25
C ILE A 268 -0.04 7.04 19.12
N LEU A 269 -1.26 6.52 19.21
CA LEU A 269 -1.55 5.11 19.04
C LEU A 269 -2.34 4.86 17.77
N GLY A 270 -1.78 4.09 16.85
CA GLY A 270 -2.44 3.66 15.62
C GLY A 270 -3.14 2.32 15.82
N LEU A 271 -4.34 2.17 15.29
CA LEU A 271 -5.04 0.90 15.09
C LEU A 271 -5.00 0.56 13.60
N LEU A 272 -4.38 -0.56 13.25
CA LEU A 272 -4.43 -1.14 11.92
C LEU A 272 -5.32 -2.38 11.96
N ILE A 273 -6.30 -2.41 11.06
CA ILE A 273 -7.19 -3.55 10.89
C ILE A 273 -7.25 -3.93 9.43
N GLN A 274 -7.18 -5.23 9.16
CA GLN A 274 -7.37 -5.83 7.85
C GLN A 274 -8.10 -7.17 7.99
N GLY A 275 -8.97 -7.47 7.02
CA GLY A 275 -9.72 -8.73 6.99
C GLY A 275 -10.91 -8.76 7.93
N SER A 276 -11.19 -9.89 8.57
CA SER A 276 -12.40 -10.06 9.40
C SER A 276 -12.48 -9.15 10.63
N GLY A 277 -11.36 -8.56 11.05
CA GLY A 277 -11.36 -7.61 12.17
C GLY A 277 -12.19 -6.35 11.93
N VAL A 278 -12.49 -6.02 10.67
CA VAL A 278 -13.32 -4.84 10.35
C VAL A 278 -14.80 -5.04 10.64
N GLU A 279 -15.30 -6.29 10.71
CA GLU A 279 -16.73 -6.59 10.83
C GLU A 279 -17.38 -5.89 12.03
N ASP A 280 -16.70 -5.91 13.19
CA ASP A 280 -17.17 -5.28 14.43
C ASP A 280 -17.19 -3.74 14.37
N PHE A 281 -16.51 -3.14 13.39
CA PHE A 281 -16.43 -1.71 13.17
C PHE A 281 -17.29 -1.25 12.00
N TYR A 282 -17.42 -2.06 10.96
CA TYR A 282 -18.16 -1.70 9.76
C TYR A 282 -19.68 -1.70 9.93
N CYS A 283 -20.20 -2.25 11.04
CA CYS A 283 -21.60 -2.12 11.42
C CYS A 283 -21.91 -0.78 12.11
N LEU A 284 -20.90 0.04 12.44
CA LEU A 284 -21.06 1.34 13.09
C LEU A 284 -21.34 2.43 12.05
N GLU A 285 -22.09 3.46 12.48
CA GLU A 285 -22.66 4.46 11.58
C GLU A 285 -21.74 5.69 11.38
N SER A 286 -20.77 5.89 12.29
CA SER A 286 -19.88 7.07 12.22
C SER A 286 -18.46 6.76 12.68
N GLU A 287 -17.52 7.63 12.29
CA GLU A 287 -16.11 7.55 12.74
C GLU A 287 -16.00 7.70 14.26
N GLU A 288 -16.82 8.53 14.88
CA GLU A 288 -16.84 8.71 16.34
C GLU A 288 -17.22 7.40 17.05
N GLN A 289 -18.18 6.64 16.51
CA GLN A 289 -18.53 5.32 17.05
C GLN A 289 -17.38 4.33 16.88
N ILE A 290 -16.64 4.40 15.76
CA ILE A 290 -15.43 3.60 15.53
C ILE A 290 -14.37 3.94 16.59
N VAL A 291 -14.14 5.23 16.87
CA VAL A 291 -13.23 5.69 17.92
C VAL A 291 -13.66 5.19 19.30
N LEU A 292 -14.94 5.36 19.66
CA LEU A 292 -15.46 4.89 20.93
C LEU A 292 -15.30 3.37 21.11
N LYS A 293 -15.52 2.60 20.05
CA LYS A 293 -15.30 1.15 20.04
C LYS A 293 -13.83 0.80 20.27
N ALA A 294 -12.91 1.50 19.61
CA ALA A 294 -11.48 1.31 19.82
C ALA A 294 -11.03 1.66 21.25
N LEU A 295 -11.57 2.75 21.82
CA LEU A 295 -11.32 3.12 23.21
C LEU A 295 -11.88 2.07 24.19
N GLU A 296 -13.09 1.54 23.95
CA GLU A 296 -13.67 0.47 24.76
C GLU A 296 -12.81 -0.80 24.78
N GLU A 297 -12.24 -1.18 23.64
CA GLU A 297 -11.31 -2.30 23.55
C GLU A 297 -10.03 -2.06 24.36
N LEU A 298 -9.44 -0.86 24.21
CA LEU A 298 -8.25 -0.49 24.95
C LEU A 298 -8.52 -0.36 26.47
N ASP A 299 -9.69 0.10 26.86
CA ASP A 299 -10.09 0.22 28.27
C ASP A 299 -10.20 -1.16 28.95
N LYS A 300 -10.65 -2.19 28.21
CA LYS A 300 -10.64 -3.57 28.72
C LYS A 300 -9.22 -4.09 28.98
N ILE A 301 -8.25 -3.64 28.16
CA ILE A 301 -6.84 -4.05 28.28
C ILE A 301 -6.11 -3.25 29.37
N TYR A 302 -6.48 -1.97 29.54
CA TYR A 302 -5.77 -0.98 30.37
C TYR A 302 -6.63 -0.33 31.47
N GLU A 303 -7.71 -0.99 31.87
CA GLU A 303 -8.52 -0.63 33.05
C GLU A 303 -9.06 0.82 33.01
N GLY A 304 -9.63 1.21 31.85
CA GLY A 304 -10.25 2.53 31.65
C GLY A 304 -9.27 3.68 31.38
N LYS A 305 -7.99 3.40 31.17
CA LYS A 305 -6.98 4.45 30.95
C LYS A 305 -7.13 5.10 29.57
N ALA A 306 -7.58 4.37 28.56
CA ALA A 306 -7.69 4.91 27.22
C ALA A 306 -8.70 6.05 27.15
N SER A 307 -9.92 5.83 27.58
CA SER A 307 -10.95 6.87 27.62
C SER A 307 -10.58 8.06 28.50
N LYS A 308 -9.86 7.81 29.63
CA LYS A 308 -9.43 8.86 30.55
C LYS A 308 -8.38 9.79 29.96
N THR A 309 -7.49 9.27 29.09
CA THR A 309 -6.35 10.01 28.55
C THR A 309 -6.53 10.44 27.09
N TYR A 310 -7.61 10.02 26.44
CA TYR A 310 -7.93 10.41 25.08
C TYR A 310 -8.17 11.93 24.99
N THR A 311 -7.51 12.59 24.01
CA THR A 311 -7.58 14.05 23.86
C THR A 311 -8.78 14.53 23.03
N GLY A 312 -9.52 13.63 22.42
CA GLY A 312 -10.57 13.95 21.44
C GLY A 312 -10.07 14.12 20.01
N GLU A 313 -8.75 13.97 19.79
CA GLU A 313 -8.13 14.15 18.47
C GLU A 313 -7.83 12.79 17.82
N TYR A 314 -8.25 12.64 16.57
CA TYR A 314 -7.96 11.43 15.77
C TYR A 314 -7.86 11.75 14.28
N VAL A 315 -7.31 10.83 13.51
CA VAL A 315 -7.41 10.76 12.06
C VAL A 315 -7.78 9.34 11.65
N PHE A 316 -8.59 9.24 10.60
CA PHE A 316 -9.14 7.96 10.11
C PHE A 316 -9.00 7.84 8.61
N GLU A 317 -8.67 6.63 8.11
CA GLU A 317 -8.62 6.34 6.69
C GLU A 317 -9.14 4.93 6.41
N ASP A 318 -10.26 4.85 5.71
CA ASP A 318 -10.90 3.58 5.33
C ASP A 318 -10.54 3.19 3.90
N TRP A 319 -9.47 2.42 3.76
CA TRP A 319 -9.04 1.90 2.45
C TRP A 319 -9.98 0.82 1.92
N GLY A 320 -10.70 0.12 2.79
CA GLY A 320 -11.65 -0.93 2.43
C GLY A 320 -12.85 -0.40 1.68
N ARG A 321 -13.32 0.79 2.05
CA ARG A 321 -14.48 1.46 1.46
C ARG A 321 -14.12 2.62 0.52
N TYR A 322 -12.83 2.94 0.39
CA TYR A 322 -12.41 4.03 -0.49
C TYR A 322 -12.69 3.65 -1.95
N GLU A 323 -13.49 4.48 -2.64
CA GLU A 323 -14.05 4.24 -3.98
C GLU A 323 -12.99 3.79 -5.02
N PHE A 324 -11.75 4.28 -4.92
CA PHE A 324 -10.70 4.05 -5.91
C PHE A 324 -9.64 3.02 -5.47
N THR A 325 -9.88 2.28 -4.38
CA THR A 325 -9.00 1.18 -3.96
C THR A 325 -9.76 -0.09 -3.61
N LEU A 326 -10.89 0.01 -2.91
CA LEU A 326 -11.77 -1.08 -2.49
C LEU A 326 -11.03 -2.19 -1.74
N GLY A 327 -10.07 -1.82 -0.90
CA GLY A 327 -9.29 -2.74 -0.09
C GLY A 327 -7.89 -2.24 0.24
N THR A 328 -7.20 -2.99 1.07
CA THR A 328 -5.86 -2.71 1.60
C THR A 328 -4.77 -3.45 0.82
N TRP A 329 -4.65 -4.77 1.06
CA TRP A 329 -3.77 -5.71 0.37
C TRP A 329 -4.39 -7.11 0.41
N ILE A 330 -3.80 -8.05 -0.31
CA ILE A 330 -4.30 -9.44 -0.36
C ILE A 330 -3.99 -10.20 0.93
N GLU A 331 -4.71 -11.29 1.16
CA GLU A 331 -4.36 -12.25 2.18
C GLU A 331 -2.98 -12.86 1.89
N SER A 332 -2.14 -12.93 2.93
CA SER A 332 -0.78 -13.44 2.82
C SER A 332 -0.74 -14.87 2.26
N PHE A 333 0.31 -15.18 1.48
CA PHE A 333 0.57 -16.51 0.88
C PHE A 333 -0.33 -16.94 -0.28
N GLN A 334 -1.20 -16.10 -0.81
CA GLN A 334 -2.03 -16.43 -1.99
C GLN A 334 -1.28 -16.28 -3.32
N ILE A 335 -0.27 -15.41 -3.37
CA ILE A 335 0.50 -15.16 -4.59
C ILE A 335 1.59 -16.21 -4.80
N ASN A 336 1.66 -16.71 -6.03
CA ASN A 336 2.72 -17.58 -6.51
C ASN A 336 3.16 -17.16 -7.93
N GLN A 337 4.24 -17.76 -8.43
CA GLN A 337 4.83 -17.43 -9.72
C GLN A 337 3.82 -17.55 -10.90
N SER A 338 2.96 -18.57 -10.87
CA SER A 338 1.97 -18.79 -11.94
C SER A 338 0.91 -17.67 -11.97
N ILE A 339 0.41 -17.25 -10.81
CA ILE A 339 -0.55 -16.14 -10.70
C ILE A 339 0.10 -14.85 -11.21
N ILE A 340 1.32 -14.54 -10.75
CA ILE A 340 2.04 -13.32 -11.19
C ILE A 340 2.28 -13.32 -12.71
N GLN A 341 2.64 -14.44 -13.31
CA GLN A 341 2.81 -14.53 -14.75
C GLN A 341 1.53 -14.16 -15.50
N LYS A 342 0.37 -14.72 -15.09
CA LYS A 342 -0.93 -14.41 -15.69
C LYS A 342 -1.33 -12.94 -15.49
N LEU A 343 -1.09 -12.38 -14.30
CA LEU A 343 -1.36 -10.98 -14.02
C LEU A 343 -0.48 -10.05 -14.86
N ASN A 344 0.79 -10.39 -15.07
CA ASN A 344 1.77 -9.61 -15.82
C ASN A 344 1.66 -9.75 -17.35
N GLU A 345 0.81 -10.65 -17.87
CA GLU A 345 0.66 -10.83 -19.29
C GLU A 345 0.04 -9.61 -19.95
N PRO A 346 0.69 -9.00 -20.96
CA PRO A 346 0.15 -7.84 -21.64
C PRO A 346 -1.05 -8.20 -22.52
N LEU A 347 -1.98 -7.27 -22.70
CA LEU A 347 -3.09 -7.43 -23.63
C LEU A 347 -2.69 -6.89 -25.00
N ASN A 348 -2.60 -7.78 -25.99
CA ASN A 348 -2.22 -7.47 -27.38
C ASN A 348 -0.93 -6.63 -27.51
N GLY A 349 0.00 -6.72 -26.56
CA GLY A 349 1.20 -5.89 -26.52
C GLY A 349 0.95 -4.39 -26.37
N LYS A 350 -0.27 -3.97 -25.98
CA LYS A 350 -0.68 -2.57 -25.87
C LYS A 350 -1.05 -2.16 -24.44
N VAL A 351 -1.64 -3.06 -23.65
CA VAL A 351 -2.04 -2.76 -22.25
C VAL A 351 -1.20 -3.62 -21.31
N PHE A 352 -0.51 -2.96 -20.39
CA PHE A 352 0.39 -3.55 -19.41
C PHE A 352 -0.13 -3.27 -18.00
N PHE A 353 0.33 -4.05 -17.03
CA PHE A 353 -0.14 -3.98 -15.66
C PHE A 353 1.04 -3.83 -14.69
N ALA A 354 0.86 -3.06 -13.61
CA ALA A 354 1.84 -2.93 -12.53
C ALA A 354 1.17 -2.60 -11.20
N GLY A 355 1.83 -2.87 -10.09
CA GLY A 355 1.37 -2.64 -8.73
C GLY A 355 2.05 -3.57 -7.74
N GLU A 356 1.67 -3.51 -6.48
CA GLU A 356 2.27 -4.31 -5.41
C GLU A 356 2.11 -5.83 -5.58
N LEU A 357 1.12 -6.25 -6.39
CA LEU A 357 0.84 -7.67 -6.68
C LEU A 357 1.72 -8.26 -7.78
N TYR A 358 2.38 -7.43 -8.56
CA TYR A 358 3.04 -7.84 -9.80
C TYR A 358 4.53 -8.15 -9.63
N ASP A 359 5.08 -7.96 -8.43
CA ASP A 359 6.46 -8.34 -8.09
C ASP A 359 6.49 -9.42 -7.00
N LEU A 360 7.16 -10.56 -7.27
CA LEU A 360 7.21 -11.70 -6.35
C LEU A 360 8.12 -11.46 -5.15
N HIS A 361 9.18 -10.67 -5.32
CA HIS A 361 10.24 -10.54 -4.31
C HIS A 361 9.95 -9.48 -3.26
N HIS A 362 9.15 -8.48 -3.60
CA HIS A 362 8.83 -7.34 -2.73
C HIS A 362 7.32 -7.18 -2.56
N GLN A 363 6.60 -8.31 -2.55
CA GLN A 363 5.14 -8.36 -2.47
C GLN A 363 4.57 -7.51 -1.34
N LEU A 364 3.35 -7.02 -1.58
CA LEU A 364 2.49 -6.37 -0.59
C LEU A 364 3.08 -5.10 0.03
N GLY A 365 4.06 -4.48 -0.63
CA GLY A 365 4.72 -3.29 -0.12
C GLY A 365 5.00 -2.23 -1.18
N VAL A 366 5.36 -1.05 -0.71
CA VAL A 366 5.75 0.07 -1.57
C VAL A 366 6.95 -0.27 -2.47
N PRO A 367 7.99 -0.99 -1.99
CA PRO A 367 9.08 -1.44 -2.84
C PRO A 367 8.60 -2.27 -4.03
N GLY A 368 7.69 -3.22 -3.80
CA GLY A 368 7.13 -4.05 -4.87
C GLY A 368 6.34 -3.26 -5.91
N ALA A 369 5.56 -2.28 -5.46
CA ALA A 369 4.83 -1.40 -6.36
C ALA A 369 5.78 -0.59 -7.26
N ILE A 370 6.86 -0.01 -6.70
CA ILE A 370 7.84 0.77 -7.44
C ILE A 370 8.60 -0.12 -8.45
N VAL A 371 9.12 -1.26 -8.00
CA VAL A 371 9.87 -2.21 -8.83
C VAL A 371 9.00 -2.76 -9.96
N SER A 372 7.75 -3.09 -9.67
CA SER A 372 6.78 -3.51 -10.68
C SER A 372 6.53 -2.43 -11.73
N GLY A 373 6.44 -1.16 -11.32
CA GLY A 373 6.34 -0.03 -12.25
C GLY A 373 7.52 0.02 -13.22
N TYR A 374 8.75 -0.17 -12.71
CA TYR A 374 9.95 -0.23 -13.53
C TYR A 374 9.97 -1.42 -14.50
N HIS A 375 9.63 -2.61 -14.01
CA HIS A 375 9.61 -3.81 -14.86
C HIS A 375 8.57 -3.71 -15.97
N SER A 376 7.39 -3.20 -15.64
CA SER A 376 6.31 -3.11 -16.63
C SER A 376 6.56 -2.04 -17.68
N ILE A 377 7.17 -0.91 -17.29
CA ILE A 377 7.53 0.12 -18.27
C ILE A 377 8.71 -0.33 -19.16
N ASP A 378 9.67 -1.09 -18.62
CA ASP A 378 10.75 -1.69 -19.42
C ASP A 378 10.17 -2.62 -20.49
N LYS A 379 9.28 -3.55 -20.13
CA LYS A 379 8.57 -4.43 -21.09
C LYS A 379 7.76 -3.62 -22.10
N LEU A 380 7.03 -2.61 -21.66
CA LEU A 380 6.22 -1.77 -22.53
C LEU A 380 7.06 -1.07 -23.59
N LEU A 381 8.24 -0.54 -23.22
CA LEU A 381 9.10 0.22 -24.13
C LEU A 381 10.01 -0.66 -24.99
N THR A 382 10.30 -1.89 -24.59
CA THR A 382 11.14 -2.83 -25.36
C THR A 382 10.34 -3.79 -26.24
N ASN A 383 8.99 -3.76 -26.17
CA ASN A 383 8.10 -4.70 -26.87
C ASN A 383 8.39 -6.19 -26.56
N LEU A 384 8.87 -6.49 -25.35
CA LEU A 384 9.14 -7.84 -24.86
C LEU A 384 7.91 -8.46 -24.17
#